data_e9a5335ae5163ff67b0b2a8b3b611be9
#
_entry.id   e9a5335ae5163ff67b0b2a8b3b611be9
#
_cell.length_a   1.000
_cell.length_b   1.000
_cell.length_c   1.000
_cell.angle_alpha   90.00
_cell.angle_beta   90.00
_cell.angle_gamma   90.00
#
_symmetry.space_group_name_H-M   'P 1'
#
loop_
_entity.id
_entity.type
_entity.pdbx_description
1 polymer ?
#
loop_
_entity_poly.entity_id
_entity_poly.type
_entity_poly.pdbx_seq_one_letter_code
_entity_poly.pdbx_strand_id
1 'polypeptide(L)'
;MTPQTTQNSRRYRGDFAACGRNRGVALILVLWMVALLTIIAASFSTQSKVESRLAGNSKAALQAKLLAESGFSRAVMELMVISPQQRWNFNGQLYPLQTAQGELEVSIRNASGLLDLNKASSDQLNRLFVLISDDPEERNALVDRLHDWRDADDLRRLNGAEDKDYRAAGYDYTTAGKDLTSLEELAYVMGFDAARVNRLRPYVTLNSDTATVDYRFASEQLTALLTSTGQSGSELTEALNQLDSELADLDLSQGGGTSQSKVFRIEVNARTKQGGHARIVADVGLKNRGRIPYSIHSWYESL
;
A
#
# COMPACT_ATOMS: atom_id res chain seq x y z
N MET A 1 -6.65 125.13 -11.94
CA MET A 1 -6.10 124.52 -10.71
C MET A 1 -6.40 123.04 -10.73
N THR A 2 -5.53 122.22 -11.17
CA THR A 2 -5.64 120.79 -11.22
C THR A 2 -4.43 120.18 -10.56
N PRO A 3 -4.55 119.22 -9.63
CA PRO A 3 -3.39 118.44 -9.21
C PRO A 3 -3.34 117.16 -10.02
N GLN A 4 -2.17 116.83 -10.48
CA GLN A 4 -1.83 115.60 -11.16
C GLN A 4 -1.76 114.45 -10.14
N THR A 5 -2.35 113.35 -10.51
CA THR A 5 -2.23 112.09 -9.76
C THR A 5 -1.18 111.21 -10.44
N THR A 6 -0.09 111.01 -9.76
CA THR A 6 0.99 110.09 -10.18
C THR A 6 0.60 108.64 -9.95
N GLN A 7 0.49 107.85 -11.01
CA GLN A 7 0.27 106.43 -10.97
C GLN A 7 1.60 105.72 -10.76
N ASN A 8 1.77 105.04 -9.63
CA ASN A 8 2.91 104.25 -9.27
C ASN A 8 2.64 102.79 -9.66
N SER A 9 3.14 102.35 -10.81
CA SER A 9 3.05 101.01 -11.29
C SER A 9 4.09 100.13 -10.61
N ARG A 10 3.68 99.39 -9.59
CA ARG A 10 4.47 98.30 -9.02
C ARG A 10 4.41 97.10 -9.99
N ARG A 11 5.53 96.87 -10.67
CA ARG A 11 5.77 95.61 -11.40
C ARG A 11 5.89 94.50 -10.39
N TYR A 12 4.89 93.61 -10.30
CA TYR A 12 5.01 92.27 -9.67
C TYR A 12 5.96 91.38 -10.49
N ARG A 13 7.16 91.22 -9.98
CA ARG A 13 8.10 90.21 -10.49
C ARG A 13 7.64 88.87 -9.94
N GLY A 14 6.95 88.11 -10.75
CA GLY A 14 6.61 86.74 -10.41
C GLY A 14 7.89 85.92 -10.45
N ASP A 15 8.37 85.54 -9.26
CA ASP A 15 9.36 84.48 -9.11
C ASP A 15 8.71 83.10 -9.54
N PHE A 16 8.97 82.74 -10.79
CA PHE A 16 8.76 81.33 -11.19
C PHE A 16 9.84 80.52 -10.44
N ALA A 17 9.42 79.95 -9.27
CA ALA A 17 10.19 78.97 -8.61
C ALA A 17 10.47 77.82 -9.62
N ALA A 18 11.74 77.64 -9.91
CA ALA A 18 12.21 76.52 -10.75
C ALA A 18 11.73 75.22 -10.13
N CYS A 19 10.74 74.62 -10.77
CA CYS A 19 10.33 73.27 -10.46
C CYS A 19 11.53 72.31 -10.65
N GLY A 20 12.18 71.99 -9.53
CA GLY A 20 13.37 71.15 -9.46
C GLY A 20 13.17 69.86 -10.22
N ARG A 21 14.10 69.53 -11.05
CA ARG A 21 14.20 68.36 -11.92
C ARG A 21 14.23 67.10 -11.12
N ASN A 22 13.07 66.59 -10.65
CA ASN A 22 12.92 65.24 -10.04
C ASN A 22 12.81 64.13 -11.11
N ARG A 23 13.42 64.31 -12.29
CA ARG A 23 13.36 63.31 -13.37
C ARG A 23 14.07 61.99 -13.02
N GLY A 24 15.08 62.02 -12.14
CA GLY A 24 15.81 60.81 -11.73
C GLY A 24 15.03 59.93 -10.74
N VAL A 25 14.27 60.52 -9.82
CA VAL A 25 13.50 59.78 -8.81
C VAL A 25 12.33 58.99 -9.43
N ALA A 26 11.65 59.57 -10.41
CA ALA A 26 10.58 58.93 -11.12
C ALA A 26 11.06 57.66 -11.88
N LEU A 27 12.24 57.70 -12.50
CA LEU A 27 12.81 56.56 -13.18
C LEU A 27 13.16 55.41 -12.22
N ILE A 28 13.71 55.73 -11.06
CA ILE A 28 14.04 54.76 -10.01
C ILE A 28 12.75 54.10 -9.48
N LEU A 29 11.69 54.88 -9.24
CA LEU A 29 10.40 54.39 -8.79
C LEU A 29 9.76 53.42 -9.80
N VAL A 30 9.81 53.78 -11.09
CA VAL A 30 9.33 52.91 -12.16
C VAL A 30 10.15 51.61 -12.22
N LEU A 31 11.49 51.71 -12.08
CA LEU A 31 12.36 50.52 -12.07
C LEU A 31 12.01 49.58 -10.90
N TRP A 32 11.81 50.12 -9.70
CA TRP A 32 11.39 49.35 -8.53
C TRP A 32 10.00 48.72 -8.73
N MET A 33 9.07 49.44 -9.32
CA MET A 33 7.73 48.94 -9.61
C MET A 33 7.79 47.78 -10.62
N VAL A 34 8.58 47.91 -11.68
CA VAL A 34 8.78 46.83 -12.67
C VAL A 34 9.48 45.64 -12.02
N ALA A 35 10.50 45.85 -11.19
CA ALA A 35 11.18 44.79 -10.46
C ALA A 35 10.21 44.04 -9.53
N LEU A 36 9.37 44.76 -8.77
CA LEU A 36 8.36 44.16 -7.91
C LEU A 36 7.31 43.34 -8.70
N LEU A 37 6.82 43.91 -9.80
CA LEU A 37 5.86 43.21 -10.67
C LEU A 37 6.45 41.93 -11.29
N THR A 38 7.72 41.96 -11.69
CA THR A 38 8.40 40.77 -12.24
C THR A 38 8.58 39.69 -11.18
N ILE A 39 8.91 40.06 -9.93
CA ILE A 39 8.98 39.06 -8.80
C ILE A 39 7.62 38.45 -8.53
N ILE A 40 6.56 39.25 -8.48
CA ILE A 40 5.19 38.76 -8.28
C ILE A 40 4.76 37.83 -9.44
N ALA A 41 5.02 38.23 -10.67
CA ALA A 41 4.68 37.44 -11.85
C ALA A 41 5.46 36.09 -11.88
N ALA A 42 6.76 36.14 -11.53
CA ALA A 42 7.58 34.92 -11.42
C ALA A 42 7.08 33.98 -10.32
N SER A 43 6.72 34.52 -9.16
CA SER A 43 6.15 33.75 -8.04
C SER A 43 4.84 33.07 -8.44
N PHE A 44 3.93 33.81 -9.07
CA PHE A 44 2.66 33.28 -9.56
C PHE A 44 2.85 32.18 -10.62
N SER A 45 3.80 32.38 -11.54
CA SER A 45 4.13 31.39 -12.57
C SER A 45 4.65 30.08 -11.99
N THR A 46 5.49 30.13 -10.95
CA THR A 46 6.00 28.91 -10.28
C THR A 46 4.91 28.19 -9.51
N GLN A 47 4.05 28.92 -8.80
CA GLN A 47 2.93 28.34 -8.07
C GLN A 47 1.94 27.65 -9.02
N SER A 48 1.58 28.29 -10.13
CA SER A 48 0.68 27.71 -11.13
C SER A 48 1.23 26.40 -11.75
N LYS A 49 2.56 26.32 -11.97
CA LYS A 49 3.21 25.09 -12.43
C LYS A 49 3.14 23.96 -11.41
N VAL A 50 3.34 24.28 -10.12
CA VAL A 50 3.24 23.30 -9.03
C VAL A 50 1.81 22.78 -8.91
N GLU A 51 0.83 23.67 -8.88
CA GLU A 51 -0.59 23.31 -8.83
C GLU A 51 -1.01 22.43 -10.02
N SER A 52 -0.56 22.80 -11.22
CA SER A 52 -0.83 22.03 -12.44
C SER A 52 -0.24 20.61 -12.39
N ARG A 53 0.98 20.48 -11.85
CA ARG A 53 1.63 19.17 -11.63
C ARG A 53 0.89 18.34 -10.59
N LEU A 54 0.51 18.95 -9.46
CA LEU A 54 -0.26 18.27 -8.41
C LEU A 54 -1.60 17.78 -8.94
N ALA A 55 -2.33 18.61 -9.69
CA ALA A 55 -3.57 18.23 -10.33
C ALA A 55 -3.37 17.09 -11.35
N GLY A 56 -2.28 17.14 -12.12
CA GLY A 56 -1.90 16.08 -13.06
C GLY A 56 -1.62 14.76 -12.35
N ASN A 57 -0.83 14.78 -11.27
CA ASN A 57 -0.50 13.60 -10.49
C ASN A 57 -1.75 12.99 -9.81
N SER A 58 -2.59 13.85 -9.22
CA SER A 58 -3.85 13.40 -8.59
C SER A 58 -4.79 12.75 -9.62
N LYS A 59 -4.86 13.32 -10.81
CA LYS A 59 -5.64 12.74 -11.92
C LYS A 59 -5.08 11.39 -12.35
N ALA A 60 -3.75 11.26 -12.50
CA ALA A 60 -3.10 10.02 -12.89
C ALA A 60 -3.30 8.92 -11.82
N ALA A 61 -3.18 9.26 -10.53
CA ALA A 61 -3.43 8.36 -9.43
C ALA A 61 -4.89 7.86 -9.42
N LEU A 62 -5.86 8.78 -9.57
CA LEU A 62 -7.28 8.40 -9.65
C LEU A 62 -7.57 7.51 -10.85
N GLN A 63 -6.99 7.79 -12.01
CA GLN A 63 -7.15 6.95 -13.19
C GLN A 63 -6.56 5.55 -12.97
N ALA A 64 -5.39 5.45 -12.32
CA ALA A 64 -4.78 4.17 -11.98
C ALA A 64 -5.66 3.38 -10.99
N LYS A 65 -6.21 4.04 -9.99
CA LYS A 65 -7.16 3.43 -9.05
C LYS A 65 -8.38 2.86 -9.75
N LEU A 66 -9.07 3.65 -10.57
CA LEU A 66 -10.24 3.19 -11.32
C LEU A 66 -9.90 2.04 -12.28
N LEU A 67 -8.71 2.08 -12.87
CA LEU A 67 -8.21 0.99 -13.71
C LEU A 67 -8.00 -0.28 -12.88
N ALA A 68 -7.40 -0.18 -11.67
CA ALA A 68 -7.24 -1.31 -10.77
C ALA A 68 -8.58 -1.88 -10.29
N GLU A 69 -9.55 -1.03 -9.95
CA GLU A 69 -10.92 -1.45 -9.59
C GLU A 69 -11.63 -2.18 -10.74
N SER A 70 -11.36 -1.78 -11.99
CA SER A 70 -11.88 -2.51 -13.14
C SER A 70 -11.27 -3.91 -13.26
N GLY A 71 -9.96 -4.05 -12.99
CA GLY A 71 -9.25 -5.33 -12.90
C GLY A 71 -9.80 -6.22 -11.79
N PHE A 72 -10.07 -5.65 -10.62
CA PHE A 72 -10.71 -6.35 -9.51
C PHE A 72 -12.10 -6.86 -9.92
N SER A 73 -12.92 -6.03 -10.55
CA SER A 73 -14.24 -6.44 -11.03
C SER A 73 -14.13 -7.57 -12.05
N ARG A 74 -13.15 -7.53 -12.94
CA ARG A 74 -12.88 -8.62 -13.88
C ARG A 74 -12.51 -9.91 -13.18
N ALA A 75 -11.65 -9.86 -12.14
CA ALA A 75 -11.28 -11.03 -11.34
C ALA A 75 -12.49 -11.64 -10.63
N VAL A 76 -13.36 -10.82 -10.04
CA VAL A 76 -14.60 -11.29 -9.40
C VAL A 76 -15.50 -11.99 -10.42
N MET A 77 -15.58 -11.50 -11.66
CA MET A 77 -16.34 -12.20 -12.71
C MET A 77 -15.73 -13.57 -13.02
N GLU A 78 -14.39 -13.70 -13.05
CA GLU A 78 -13.71 -14.98 -13.28
C GLU A 78 -14.00 -16.01 -12.16
N LEU A 79 -14.16 -15.56 -10.91
CA LEU A 79 -14.56 -16.44 -9.80
C LEU A 79 -15.96 -17.05 -10.01
N MET A 80 -16.80 -16.43 -10.82
CA MET A 80 -18.18 -16.89 -11.12
C MET A 80 -18.25 -17.78 -12.37
N VAL A 81 -17.16 -17.94 -13.11
CA VAL A 81 -17.13 -18.86 -14.27
C VAL A 81 -17.16 -20.30 -13.80
N ILE A 82 -18.22 -21.02 -14.14
CA ILE A 82 -18.46 -22.40 -13.69
C ILE A 82 -17.53 -23.40 -14.39
N SER A 83 -17.24 -23.18 -15.67
CA SER A 83 -16.43 -24.11 -16.47
C SER A 83 -14.94 -23.99 -16.13
N PRO A 84 -14.29 -25.04 -15.58
CA PRO A 84 -12.87 -25.00 -15.22
C PRO A 84 -11.95 -24.71 -16.41
N GLN A 85 -12.34 -25.12 -17.62
CA GLN A 85 -11.54 -24.93 -18.84
C GLN A 85 -11.60 -23.51 -19.39
N GLN A 86 -12.55 -22.70 -18.94
CA GLN A 86 -12.77 -21.32 -19.41
C GLN A 86 -12.35 -20.27 -18.40
N ARG A 87 -12.13 -20.65 -17.15
CA ARG A 87 -11.74 -19.73 -16.07
C ARG A 87 -10.23 -19.65 -15.89
N TRP A 88 -9.79 -18.61 -15.26
CA TRP A 88 -8.40 -18.48 -14.82
C TRP A 88 -8.03 -19.50 -13.74
N ASN A 89 -6.74 -19.80 -13.64
CA ASN A 89 -6.22 -20.61 -12.52
C ASN A 89 -6.21 -19.78 -11.24
N PHE A 90 -6.53 -20.41 -10.12
CA PHE A 90 -6.58 -19.76 -8.81
C PHE A 90 -5.33 -20.07 -7.96
N ASN A 91 -4.18 -20.21 -8.61
CA ASN A 91 -2.89 -20.48 -7.99
C ASN A 91 -1.99 -19.23 -7.88
N GLY A 92 -2.49 -18.05 -8.21
CA GLY A 92 -1.74 -16.80 -8.21
C GLY A 92 -1.00 -16.52 -9.52
N GLN A 93 -1.30 -17.25 -10.59
CA GLN A 93 -0.81 -16.93 -11.94
C GLN A 93 -1.22 -15.51 -12.34
N LEU A 94 -0.29 -14.78 -12.94
CA LEU A 94 -0.53 -13.43 -13.45
C LEU A 94 -1.20 -13.47 -14.81
N TYR A 95 -2.25 -12.71 -14.98
CA TYR A 95 -2.99 -12.50 -16.22
C TYR A 95 -2.83 -11.06 -16.70
N PRO A 96 -1.99 -10.79 -17.70
CA PRO A 96 -1.84 -9.45 -18.26
C PRO A 96 -3.05 -9.09 -19.10
N LEU A 97 -3.61 -7.91 -18.88
CA LEU A 97 -4.74 -7.36 -19.63
C LEU A 97 -4.38 -5.98 -20.18
N GLN A 98 -4.61 -5.79 -21.46
CA GLN A 98 -4.44 -4.50 -22.14
C GLN A 98 -5.77 -3.78 -22.26
N THR A 99 -5.79 -2.51 -21.91
CA THR A 99 -6.97 -1.65 -22.00
C THR A 99 -6.67 -0.35 -22.75
N ALA A 100 -7.69 0.39 -23.12
CA ALA A 100 -7.50 1.70 -23.74
C ALA A 100 -6.81 2.70 -22.80
N GLN A 101 -6.97 2.54 -21.47
CA GLN A 101 -6.45 3.41 -20.42
C GLN A 101 -5.03 3.04 -19.96
N GLY A 102 -4.63 1.77 -20.12
CA GLY A 102 -3.35 1.27 -19.63
C GLY A 102 -3.31 -0.25 -19.54
N GLU A 103 -2.40 -0.75 -18.75
CA GLU A 103 -2.11 -2.16 -18.55
C GLU A 103 -2.52 -2.60 -17.16
N LEU A 104 -2.99 -3.83 -17.05
CA LEU A 104 -3.36 -4.50 -15.82
C LEU A 104 -2.62 -5.84 -15.75
N GLU A 105 -2.16 -6.16 -14.56
CA GLU A 105 -1.78 -7.52 -14.19
C GLU A 105 -2.70 -7.97 -13.06
N VAL A 106 -3.44 -9.04 -13.29
CA VAL A 106 -4.41 -9.57 -12.35
C VAL A 106 -4.03 -10.99 -11.97
N SER A 107 -4.06 -11.30 -10.69
CA SER A 107 -3.93 -12.68 -10.22
C SER A 107 -5.02 -13.01 -9.22
N ILE A 108 -5.38 -14.29 -9.20
CA ILE A 108 -6.33 -14.85 -8.23
C ILE A 108 -5.67 -16.04 -7.57
N ARG A 109 -5.70 -16.08 -6.23
CA ARG A 109 -5.21 -17.21 -5.44
C ARG A 109 -6.28 -17.67 -4.49
N ASN A 110 -6.53 -19.00 -4.44
CA ASN A 110 -7.36 -19.55 -3.38
C ASN A 110 -6.68 -19.36 -2.02
N ALA A 111 -7.42 -18.91 -1.00
CA ALA A 111 -6.85 -18.64 0.32
C ALA A 111 -6.31 -19.91 1.02
N SER A 112 -6.74 -21.12 0.62
CA SER A 112 -6.12 -22.35 1.10
C SER A 112 -4.65 -22.51 0.70
N GLY A 113 -4.17 -21.77 -0.32
CA GLY A 113 -2.76 -21.69 -0.70
C GLY A 113 -1.95 -20.67 0.10
N LEU A 114 -2.52 -20.07 1.15
CA LEU A 114 -1.87 -19.13 2.07
C LEU A 114 -1.90 -19.71 3.48
N LEU A 115 -0.94 -19.35 4.33
CA LEU A 115 -0.92 -19.76 5.73
C LEU A 115 -1.87 -18.88 6.54
N ASP A 116 -2.86 -19.48 7.18
CA ASP A 116 -3.78 -18.78 8.07
C ASP A 116 -3.13 -18.52 9.43
N LEU A 117 -2.83 -17.26 9.73
CA LEU A 117 -2.16 -16.88 10.98
C LEU A 117 -3.00 -17.21 12.23
N ASN A 118 -4.32 -17.33 12.11
CA ASN A 118 -5.18 -17.71 13.24
C ASN A 118 -5.23 -19.22 13.49
N LYS A 119 -4.84 -20.03 12.51
CA LYS A 119 -4.95 -21.50 12.56
C LYS A 119 -3.61 -22.22 12.46
N ALA A 120 -2.56 -21.51 12.05
CA ALA A 120 -1.24 -22.08 11.84
C ALA A 120 -0.65 -22.64 13.13
N SER A 121 0.00 -23.79 13.02
CA SER A 121 0.78 -24.38 14.11
C SER A 121 2.06 -23.58 14.38
N SER A 122 2.62 -23.72 15.59
CA SER A 122 3.90 -23.07 15.95
C SER A 122 5.04 -23.45 15.00
N ASP A 123 5.07 -24.70 14.51
CA ASP A 123 6.08 -25.14 13.53
C ASP A 123 5.93 -24.40 12.19
N GLN A 124 4.70 -24.31 11.67
CA GLN A 124 4.44 -23.57 10.43
C GLN A 124 4.78 -22.08 10.53
N LEU A 125 4.42 -21.47 11.67
CA LEU A 125 4.78 -20.06 11.94
C LEU A 125 6.30 -19.86 12.02
N ASN A 126 7.01 -20.75 12.73
CA ASN A 126 8.46 -20.68 12.86
C ASN A 126 9.15 -20.79 11.50
N ARG A 127 8.70 -21.70 10.62
CA ARG A 127 9.20 -21.83 9.25
C ARG A 127 8.92 -20.58 8.43
N LEU A 128 7.72 -20.02 8.52
CA LEU A 128 7.37 -18.79 7.80
C LEU A 128 8.20 -17.60 8.29
N PHE A 129 8.45 -17.50 9.60
CA PHE A 129 9.15 -16.36 10.20
C PHE A 129 10.65 -16.31 9.88
N VAL A 130 11.21 -17.31 9.18
CA VAL A 130 12.53 -17.20 8.51
C VAL A 130 12.57 -16.00 7.56
N LEU A 131 11.44 -15.59 6.98
CA LEU A 131 11.34 -14.41 6.13
C LEU A 131 11.62 -13.08 6.87
N ILE A 132 11.50 -13.06 8.20
CA ILE A 132 11.58 -11.83 9.00
C ILE A 132 12.68 -11.86 10.07
N SER A 133 13.22 -13.04 10.40
CA SER A 133 14.36 -13.19 11.32
C SER A 133 15.15 -14.46 10.99
N ASP A 134 16.47 -14.33 10.93
CA ASP A 134 17.40 -15.47 10.79
C ASP A 134 17.69 -16.15 12.15
N ASP A 135 17.42 -15.46 13.27
CA ASP A 135 17.65 -15.96 14.61
C ASP A 135 16.52 -16.91 15.07
N PRO A 136 16.80 -18.20 15.35
CA PRO A 136 15.80 -19.15 15.82
C PRO A 136 15.16 -18.76 17.15
N GLU A 137 15.91 -18.12 18.05
CA GLU A 137 15.37 -17.70 19.36
C GLU A 137 14.38 -16.55 19.18
N GLU A 138 14.70 -15.57 18.33
CA GLU A 138 13.78 -14.49 18.01
C GLU A 138 12.53 -15.05 17.32
N ARG A 139 12.64 -16.00 16.37
CA ARG A 139 11.47 -16.61 15.74
C ARG A 139 10.57 -17.32 16.74
N ASN A 140 11.14 -18.09 17.66
CA ASN A 140 10.37 -18.73 18.72
C ASN A 140 9.65 -17.70 19.59
N ALA A 141 10.30 -16.57 19.91
CA ALA A 141 9.69 -15.49 20.67
C ALA A 141 8.53 -14.84 19.90
N LEU A 142 8.68 -14.61 18.60
CA LEU A 142 7.61 -14.06 17.76
C LEU A 142 6.41 -15.01 17.68
N VAL A 143 6.66 -16.31 17.58
CA VAL A 143 5.59 -17.34 17.58
C VAL A 143 4.85 -17.35 18.91
N ASP A 144 5.57 -17.40 20.04
CA ASP A 144 4.98 -17.41 21.38
C ASP A 144 4.14 -16.15 21.62
N ARG A 145 4.68 -14.96 21.27
CA ARG A 145 3.96 -13.67 21.39
C ARG A 145 2.72 -13.58 20.52
N LEU A 146 2.73 -14.17 19.32
CA LEU A 146 1.54 -14.23 18.47
C LEU A 146 0.48 -15.15 19.07
N HIS A 147 0.87 -16.21 19.71
CA HIS A 147 -0.07 -17.08 20.41
C HIS A 147 -0.68 -16.39 21.63
N ASP A 148 0.14 -15.78 22.51
CA ASP A 148 -0.33 -15.05 23.69
C ASP A 148 -1.19 -13.82 23.30
N TRP A 149 -0.90 -13.18 22.15
CA TRP A 149 -1.75 -12.11 21.64
C TRP A 149 -3.18 -12.55 21.35
N ARG A 150 -3.36 -13.82 20.88
CA ARG A 150 -4.65 -14.34 20.39
C ARG A 150 -5.42 -15.12 21.42
N ASP A 151 -4.74 -15.76 22.40
CA ASP A 151 -5.46 -16.56 23.38
C ASP A 151 -6.12 -15.65 24.44
N ALA A 152 -7.11 -16.21 25.12
CA ALA A 152 -7.95 -15.46 26.05
C ALA A 152 -7.49 -15.58 27.50
N ASP A 153 -6.42 -16.32 27.76
CA ASP A 153 -5.90 -16.48 29.11
C ASP A 153 -4.67 -15.58 29.36
N ASP A 154 -4.22 -15.46 30.60
CA ASP A 154 -3.05 -14.64 31.00
C ASP A 154 -1.78 -15.50 31.22
N LEU A 155 -1.73 -16.72 30.65
CA LEU A 155 -0.65 -17.68 30.86
C LEU A 155 0.46 -17.48 29.81
N ARG A 156 1.42 -16.63 30.14
CA ARG A 156 2.55 -16.34 29.27
C ARG A 156 3.33 -17.60 28.87
N ARG A 157 3.53 -17.80 27.56
CA ARG A 157 4.44 -18.80 27.01
C ARG A 157 5.90 -18.48 27.36
N LEU A 158 6.81 -19.39 27.10
CA LEU A 158 8.22 -19.27 27.52
C LEU A 158 8.85 -17.96 27.05
N ASN A 159 8.66 -17.58 25.79
CA ASN A 159 9.19 -16.36 25.18
C ASN A 159 8.07 -15.39 24.76
N GLY A 160 6.86 -15.62 25.26
CA GLY A 160 5.67 -14.84 24.94
C GLY A 160 5.59 -13.52 25.68
N ALA A 161 4.46 -12.83 25.51
CA ALA A 161 4.20 -11.55 26.18
C ALA A 161 2.70 -11.38 26.42
N GLU A 162 2.34 -11.15 27.68
CA GLU A 162 0.99 -10.88 28.12
C GLU A 162 0.81 -9.40 28.52
N ASP A 163 -0.38 -9.01 28.89
CA ASP A 163 -0.77 -7.66 29.30
C ASP A 163 0.25 -6.95 30.19
N LYS A 164 0.86 -7.69 31.14
CA LYS A 164 1.86 -7.14 32.08
C LYS A 164 3.16 -6.78 31.36
N ASP A 165 3.54 -7.59 30.36
CA ASP A 165 4.77 -7.39 29.60
C ASP A 165 4.62 -6.19 28.65
N TYR A 166 3.45 -6.03 28.03
CA TYR A 166 3.13 -4.86 27.19
C TYR A 166 3.18 -3.56 28.00
N ARG A 167 2.55 -3.53 29.19
CA ARG A 167 2.60 -2.36 30.09
C ARG A 167 4.02 -2.07 30.57
N ALA A 168 4.79 -3.10 30.92
CA ALA A 168 6.18 -2.96 31.37
C ALA A 168 7.08 -2.44 30.24
N ALA A 169 6.79 -2.76 29.00
CA ALA A 169 7.49 -2.25 27.83
C ALA A 169 7.04 -0.83 27.40
N GLY A 170 6.05 -0.24 28.10
CA GLY A 170 5.59 1.13 27.86
C GLY A 170 4.52 1.27 26.78
N TYR A 171 3.88 0.16 26.36
CA TYR A 171 2.73 0.23 25.47
C TYR A 171 1.48 0.67 26.24
N ASP A 172 0.62 1.44 25.60
CA ASP A 172 -0.66 1.93 26.13
C ASP A 172 -1.85 1.00 25.79
N TYR A 173 -1.57 -0.17 25.22
CA TYR A 173 -2.51 -1.22 24.88
C TYR A 173 -2.06 -2.57 25.45
N THR A 174 -2.95 -3.54 25.39
CA THR A 174 -2.76 -4.91 25.91
C THR A 174 -3.01 -5.92 24.80
N THR A 175 -2.83 -7.21 25.07
CA THR A 175 -3.15 -8.31 24.17
C THR A 175 -4.61 -8.26 23.72
N ALA A 176 -4.93 -8.81 22.54
CA ALA A 176 -6.29 -8.81 22.02
C ALA A 176 -7.17 -9.89 22.64
N GLY A 177 -6.59 -10.98 23.12
CA GLY A 177 -7.29 -12.14 23.68
C GLY A 177 -8.28 -12.79 22.71
N LYS A 178 -8.04 -12.68 21.39
CA LYS A 178 -8.88 -13.23 20.32
C LYS A 178 -8.09 -13.29 19.00
N ASP A 179 -8.61 -14.06 18.06
CA ASP A 179 -8.07 -14.15 16.71
C ASP A 179 -7.84 -12.77 16.07
N LEU A 180 -6.76 -12.66 15.30
CA LEU A 180 -6.46 -11.47 14.51
C LEU A 180 -7.63 -11.16 13.56
N THR A 181 -8.04 -9.90 13.53
CA THR A 181 -9.13 -9.42 12.68
C THR A 181 -8.63 -8.73 11.41
N SER A 182 -7.42 -8.20 11.44
CA SER A 182 -6.72 -7.63 10.29
C SER A 182 -5.24 -7.98 10.33
N LEU A 183 -4.59 -7.98 9.16
CA LEU A 183 -3.15 -8.26 9.10
C LEU A 183 -2.33 -7.12 9.71
N GLU A 184 -2.86 -5.90 9.68
CA GLU A 184 -2.25 -4.70 10.30
C GLU A 184 -2.16 -4.85 11.83
N GLU A 185 -3.09 -5.59 12.43
CA GLU A 185 -3.09 -5.88 13.88
C GLU A 185 -1.82 -6.61 14.32
N LEU A 186 -1.21 -7.41 13.43
CA LEU A 186 0.07 -8.07 13.70
C LEU A 186 1.18 -7.08 14.07
N ALA A 187 1.14 -5.83 13.59
CA ALA A 187 2.12 -4.82 13.95
C ALA A 187 2.03 -4.34 15.42
N TYR A 188 0.94 -4.65 16.13
CA TYR A 188 0.79 -4.40 17.56
C TYR A 188 1.37 -5.54 18.40
N VAL A 189 1.58 -6.71 17.83
CA VAL A 189 2.22 -7.83 18.54
C VAL A 189 3.69 -7.49 18.77
N MET A 190 4.13 -7.61 20.03
CA MET A 190 5.50 -7.25 20.45
C MET A 190 6.56 -7.97 19.62
N GLY A 191 7.45 -7.20 18.99
CA GLY A 191 8.50 -7.70 18.10
C GLY A 191 8.15 -7.67 16.61
N PHE A 192 6.88 -7.39 16.25
CA PHE A 192 6.51 -7.13 14.87
C PHE A 192 6.51 -5.61 14.59
N ASP A 193 6.81 -5.27 13.35
CA ASP A 193 6.71 -3.93 12.81
C ASP A 193 6.07 -3.96 11.41
N ALA A 194 5.76 -2.81 10.86
CA ALA A 194 5.14 -2.71 9.55
C ALA A 194 5.99 -3.34 8.42
N ALA A 195 7.32 -3.32 8.54
CA ALA A 195 8.21 -3.92 7.55
C ALA A 195 8.13 -5.45 7.57
N ARG A 196 8.12 -6.04 8.77
CA ARG A 196 7.93 -7.48 8.98
C ARG A 196 6.55 -7.94 8.49
N VAL A 197 5.50 -7.21 8.84
CA VAL A 197 4.13 -7.50 8.36
C VAL A 197 4.07 -7.48 6.83
N ASN A 198 4.66 -6.47 6.19
CA ASN A 198 4.67 -6.38 4.73
C ASN A 198 5.44 -7.52 4.05
N ARG A 199 6.50 -8.05 4.68
CA ARG A 199 7.22 -9.23 4.17
C ARG A 199 6.38 -10.51 4.26
N LEU A 200 5.55 -10.64 5.29
CA LEU A 200 4.68 -11.79 5.49
C LEU A 200 3.41 -11.74 4.62
N ARG A 201 2.92 -10.54 4.29
CA ARG A 201 1.64 -10.31 3.59
C ARG A 201 1.39 -11.19 2.36
N PRO A 202 2.37 -11.46 1.47
CA PRO A 202 2.14 -12.31 0.30
C PRO A 202 1.84 -13.77 0.61
N TYR A 203 2.17 -14.24 1.82
CA TYR A 203 2.16 -15.67 2.21
C TYR A 203 1.07 -16.02 3.21
N VAL A 204 0.42 -15.01 3.81
CA VAL A 204 -0.49 -15.20 4.94
C VAL A 204 -1.90 -14.73 4.64
N THR A 205 -2.85 -15.33 5.33
CA THR A 205 -4.26 -14.91 5.37
C THR A 205 -4.79 -15.01 6.80
N LEU A 206 -5.98 -14.46 7.06
CA LEU A 206 -6.74 -14.63 8.29
C LEU A 206 -8.09 -15.33 8.03
N ASN A 207 -8.37 -15.65 6.77
CA ASN A 207 -9.70 -16.03 6.32
C ASN A 207 -9.69 -17.36 5.54
N SER A 208 -8.70 -18.23 5.77
CA SER A 208 -8.74 -19.59 5.21
C SER A 208 -9.66 -20.46 6.04
N ASP A 209 -10.45 -21.28 5.39
CA ASP A 209 -11.30 -22.26 6.09
C ASP A 209 -10.48 -23.45 6.66
N THR A 210 -9.17 -23.53 6.32
CA THR A 210 -8.30 -24.66 6.66
C THR A 210 -7.07 -24.23 7.46
N ALA A 211 -6.60 -25.09 8.37
CA ALA A 211 -5.33 -24.92 9.09
C ALA A 211 -4.11 -25.36 8.27
N THR A 212 -4.32 -26.16 7.22
CA THR A 212 -3.28 -26.70 6.36
C THR A 212 -3.23 -25.95 5.04
N VAL A 213 -2.03 -25.68 4.56
CA VAL A 213 -1.81 -25.05 3.25
C VAL A 213 -2.01 -26.09 2.14
N ASP A 214 -2.82 -25.76 1.15
CA ASP A 214 -2.97 -26.54 -0.07
C ASP A 214 -1.91 -26.11 -1.08
N TYR A 215 -0.89 -26.94 -1.26
CA TYR A 215 0.27 -26.60 -2.11
C TYR A 215 -0.08 -26.42 -3.60
N ARG A 216 -1.24 -26.90 -4.07
CA ARG A 216 -1.71 -26.63 -5.44
C ARG A 216 -1.99 -25.15 -5.70
N PHE A 217 -2.26 -24.38 -4.65
CA PHE A 217 -2.56 -22.95 -4.71
C PHE A 217 -1.48 -22.11 -4.03
N ALA A 218 -0.55 -22.73 -3.31
CA ALA A 218 0.57 -22.03 -2.67
C ALA A 218 1.56 -21.49 -3.71
N SER A 219 2.33 -20.47 -3.32
CA SER A 219 3.50 -20.07 -4.09
C SER A 219 4.64 -21.07 -3.85
N GLU A 220 5.52 -21.23 -4.83
CA GLU A 220 6.71 -22.07 -4.73
C GLU A 220 7.53 -21.71 -3.48
N GLN A 221 7.70 -20.43 -3.21
CA GLN A 221 8.44 -19.95 -2.04
C GLN A 221 7.77 -20.37 -0.72
N LEU A 222 6.43 -20.25 -0.58
CA LEU A 222 5.73 -20.71 0.62
C LEU A 222 5.81 -22.23 0.77
N THR A 223 5.69 -22.96 -0.33
CA THR A 223 5.82 -24.41 -0.36
C THR A 223 7.21 -24.83 0.15
N ALA A 224 8.27 -24.22 -0.39
CA ALA A 224 9.64 -24.50 0.04
C ALA A 224 9.85 -24.22 1.54
N LEU A 225 9.35 -23.05 2.03
CA LEU A 225 9.45 -22.69 3.46
C LEU A 225 8.76 -23.73 4.37
N LEU A 226 7.58 -24.18 4.00
CA LEU A 226 6.81 -25.09 4.84
C LEU A 226 7.27 -26.55 4.75
N THR A 227 7.92 -26.96 3.64
CA THR A 227 8.40 -28.33 3.43
C THR A 227 9.86 -28.51 3.84
N SER A 228 10.65 -27.42 3.91
CA SER A 228 12.06 -27.50 4.33
C SER A 228 12.21 -27.88 5.80
N THR A 229 13.08 -28.82 6.09
CA THR A 229 13.47 -29.22 7.45
C THR A 229 14.49 -28.22 8.01
N GLY A 230 14.03 -27.03 8.44
CA GLY A 230 14.78 -26.18 9.38
C GLY A 230 16.14 -25.62 8.93
N GLN A 231 16.41 -25.43 7.64
CA GLN A 231 17.69 -24.99 7.10
C GLN A 231 17.73 -23.50 6.71
N SER A 232 18.92 -22.92 6.71
CA SER A 232 19.20 -21.49 6.48
C SER A 232 18.84 -21.00 5.06
N GLY A 233 18.61 -19.68 4.88
CA GLY A 233 18.11 -19.05 3.65
C GLY A 233 18.95 -19.32 2.35
N SER A 234 20.23 -19.65 2.44
CA SER A 234 21.06 -20.04 1.28
C SER A 234 20.72 -21.44 0.76
N GLU A 235 20.30 -22.34 1.65
CA GLU A 235 19.85 -23.69 1.33
C GLU A 235 18.43 -23.71 0.75
N LEU A 236 17.62 -22.67 1.04
CA LEU A 236 16.28 -22.47 0.47
C LEU A 236 16.32 -22.27 -1.05
N THR A 237 17.31 -21.55 -1.57
CA THR A 237 17.46 -21.33 -3.02
C THR A 237 17.83 -22.63 -3.74
N GLU A 238 18.60 -23.49 -3.09
CA GLU A 238 19.01 -24.78 -3.64
C GLU A 238 17.88 -25.81 -3.55
N ALA A 239 17.10 -25.78 -2.46
CA ALA A 239 15.88 -26.59 -2.29
C ALA A 239 14.77 -26.16 -3.27
N LEU A 240 14.63 -24.87 -3.60
CA LEU A 240 13.72 -24.37 -4.63
C LEU A 240 14.07 -24.94 -6.02
N ASN A 241 15.36 -24.97 -6.37
CA ASN A 241 15.82 -25.50 -7.65
C ASN A 241 15.66 -27.04 -7.73
N GLN A 242 15.73 -27.75 -6.61
CA GLN A 242 15.47 -29.19 -6.56
C GLN A 242 13.97 -29.51 -6.61
N LEU A 243 13.12 -28.69 -5.95
CA LEU A 243 11.65 -28.84 -5.98
C LEU A 243 11.08 -28.64 -7.39
N ASP A 244 11.63 -27.72 -8.20
CA ASP A 244 11.22 -27.55 -9.60
C ASP A 244 11.39 -28.85 -10.41
N SER A 245 12.39 -29.67 -10.09
CA SER A 245 12.61 -30.96 -10.75
C SER A 245 11.71 -32.09 -10.19
N GLU A 246 11.37 -32.05 -8.89
CA GLU A 246 10.52 -33.06 -8.25
C GLU A 246 9.04 -32.79 -8.44
N LEU A 247 8.61 -31.49 -8.49
CA LEU A 247 7.21 -31.10 -8.75
C LEU A 247 6.79 -31.38 -10.19
N ALA A 248 7.72 -31.44 -11.13
CA ALA A 248 7.44 -31.85 -12.50
C ALA A 248 7.02 -33.33 -12.60
N ASP A 249 7.43 -34.16 -11.64
CA ASP A 249 7.15 -35.60 -11.60
C ASP A 249 6.02 -36.01 -10.61
N LEU A 250 5.59 -35.08 -9.74
CA LEU A 250 4.50 -35.35 -8.80
C LEU A 250 3.14 -35.04 -9.44
N ASP A 251 2.32 -36.09 -9.54
CA ASP A 251 0.88 -35.95 -9.83
C ASP A 251 0.19 -35.23 -8.66
N LEU A 252 0.21 -33.89 -8.69
CA LEU A 252 -0.40 -33.01 -7.70
C LEU A 252 -1.92 -33.17 -7.58
N SER A 253 -2.52 -34.10 -8.33
CA SER A 253 -3.95 -34.44 -8.25
C SER A 253 -4.31 -35.20 -6.98
N GLN A 254 -3.34 -35.76 -6.26
CA GLN A 254 -3.57 -36.65 -5.10
C GLN A 254 -3.08 -36.11 -3.74
N GLY A 255 -2.44 -34.94 -3.70
CA GLY A 255 -1.89 -34.40 -2.46
C GLY A 255 -2.75 -33.31 -1.84
N GLY A 256 -3.29 -33.54 -0.66
CA GLY A 256 -3.87 -32.52 0.20
C GLY A 256 -5.39 -32.53 0.28
N GLY A 257 -5.89 -32.38 1.48
CA GLY A 257 -7.30 -32.44 1.84
C GLY A 257 -8.21 -31.64 0.92
N THR A 258 -9.33 -32.21 0.59
CA THR A 258 -10.30 -31.83 -0.44
C THR A 258 -11.13 -30.57 -0.14
N SER A 259 -10.72 -29.72 0.79
CA SER A 259 -11.47 -28.52 1.15
C SER A 259 -10.82 -27.26 0.57
N GLN A 260 -11.19 -26.90 -0.64
CA GLN A 260 -10.87 -25.57 -1.16
C GLN A 260 -11.57 -24.51 -0.30
N SER A 261 -10.85 -23.48 0.11
CA SER A 261 -11.45 -22.32 0.75
C SER A 261 -12.41 -21.61 -0.23
N LYS A 262 -13.49 -21.06 0.31
CA LYS A 262 -14.40 -20.19 -0.44
C LYS A 262 -13.89 -18.75 -0.52
N VAL A 263 -12.73 -18.48 0.08
CA VAL A 263 -12.08 -17.18 0.07
C VAL A 263 -10.94 -17.19 -0.95
N PHE A 264 -10.82 -16.10 -1.68
CA PHE A 264 -9.83 -15.89 -2.72
C PHE A 264 -9.13 -14.57 -2.53
N ARG A 265 -7.81 -14.55 -2.64
CA ARG A 265 -7.02 -13.34 -2.75
C ARG A 265 -6.96 -12.90 -4.20
N ILE A 266 -7.39 -11.67 -4.46
CA ILE A 266 -7.27 -11.01 -5.74
C ILE A 266 -6.20 -9.93 -5.62
N GLU A 267 -5.20 -9.97 -6.50
CA GLU A 267 -4.20 -8.93 -6.63
C GLU A 267 -4.30 -8.30 -8.01
N VAL A 268 -4.31 -6.98 -8.04
CA VAL A 268 -4.37 -6.19 -9.28
C VAL A 268 -3.28 -5.14 -9.23
N ASN A 269 -2.40 -5.14 -10.22
CA ASN A 269 -1.46 -4.06 -10.48
C ASN A 269 -1.92 -3.32 -11.73
N ALA A 270 -2.14 -2.03 -11.62
CA ALA A 270 -2.57 -1.17 -12.72
C ALA A 270 -1.52 -0.13 -13.05
N ARG A 271 -1.26 0.07 -14.33
CA ARG A 271 -0.38 1.11 -14.85
C ARG A 271 -1.08 1.86 -15.97
N THR A 272 -1.29 3.15 -15.79
CA THR A 272 -1.90 4.00 -16.82
C THR A 272 -0.86 4.47 -17.84
N LYS A 273 -1.31 4.84 -19.03
CA LYS A 273 -0.46 5.45 -20.07
C LYS A 273 0.18 6.77 -19.65
N GLN A 274 -0.39 7.46 -18.65
CA GLN A 274 0.10 8.71 -18.09
C GLN A 274 1.10 8.49 -16.93
N GLY A 275 1.48 7.23 -16.63
CA GLY A 275 2.46 6.89 -15.60
C GLY A 275 1.87 6.75 -14.19
N GLY A 276 0.55 6.82 -14.01
CA GLY A 276 -0.09 6.50 -12.73
C GLY A 276 0.00 5.00 -12.45
N HIS A 277 0.21 4.64 -11.18
CA HIS A 277 0.24 3.27 -10.70
C HIS A 277 -0.79 3.10 -9.59
N ALA A 278 -1.39 1.92 -9.51
CA ALA A 278 -2.21 1.51 -8.37
C ALA A 278 -2.11 -0.01 -8.18
N ARG A 279 -2.10 -0.44 -6.94
CA ARG A 279 -2.18 -1.86 -6.57
C ARG A 279 -3.33 -2.07 -5.61
N ILE A 280 -4.15 -3.10 -5.87
CA ILE A 280 -5.20 -3.59 -4.98
C ILE A 280 -4.87 -5.02 -4.60
N VAL A 281 -4.97 -5.32 -3.31
CA VAL A 281 -4.94 -6.68 -2.76
C VAL A 281 -6.19 -6.84 -1.91
N ALA A 282 -7.07 -7.78 -2.27
CA ALA A 282 -8.32 -8.00 -1.56
C ALA A 282 -8.58 -9.49 -1.33
N ASP A 283 -9.04 -9.84 -0.13
CA ASP A 283 -9.55 -11.16 0.17
C ASP A 283 -11.08 -11.17 0.02
N VAL A 284 -11.57 -12.02 -0.88
CA VAL A 284 -12.97 -12.08 -1.32
C VAL A 284 -13.55 -13.43 -1.03
N GLY A 285 -14.60 -13.50 -0.22
CA GLY A 285 -15.35 -14.71 0.07
C GLY A 285 -16.56 -14.88 -0.86
N LEU A 286 -16.72 -16.03 -1.47
CA LEU A 286 -17.89 -16.35 -2.27
C LEU A 286 -19.09 -16.73 -1.37
N LYS A 287 -20.25 -16.19 -1.69
CA LYS A 287 -21.51 -16.46 -0.99
C LYS A 287 -22.43 -17.32 -1.85
N ASN A 288 -22.99 -18.36 -1.26
CA ASN A 288 -23.94 -19.23 -1.96
C ASN A 288 -25.34 -18.61 -2.12
N ARG A 289 -25.67 -17.56 -1.38
CA ARG A 289 -26.98 -16.89 -1.38
C ARG A 289 -26.80 -15.38 -1.14
N GLY A 290 -27.62 -14.57 -1.79
CA GLY A 290 -27.68 -13.13 -1.60
C GLY A 290 -27.70 -12.35 -2.93
N ARG A 291 -28.01 -11.05 -2.85
CA ARG A 291 -28.04 -10.16 -4.02
C ARG A 291 -26.64 -9.88 -4.56
N ILE A 292 -25.65 -9.90 -3.68
CA ILE A 292 -24.23 -9.76 -4.02
C ILE A 292 -23.59 -11.12 -3.73
N PRO A 293 -23.01 -11.79 -4.76
CA PRO A 293 -22.53 -13.19 -4.63
C PRO A 293 -21.19 -13.31 -3.92
N TYR A 294 -20.62 -12.21 -3.43
CA TYR A 294 -19.34 -12.21 -2.71
C TYR A 294 -19.36 -11.23 -1.53
N SER A 295 -18.38 -11.35 -0.64
CA SER A 295 -18.04 -10.39 0.41
C SER A 295 -16.56 -10.10 0.37
N ILE A 296 -16.19 -8.85 0.66
CA ILE A 296 -14.79 -8.44 0.83
C ILE A 296 -14.48 -8.60 2.32
N HIS A 297 -13.46 -9.39 2.65
CA HIS A 297 -12.96 -9.59 4.01
C HIS A 297 -11.83 -8.63 4.33
N SER A 298 -10.94 -8.39 3.36
CA SER A 298 -9.86 -7.41 3.49
C SER A 298 -9.70 -6.63 2.19
N TRP A 299 -9.27 -5.38 2.31
CA TRP A 299 -8.97 -4.51 1.18
C TRP A 299 -7.74 -3.68 1.50
N TYR A 300 -6.70 -3.84 0.73
CA TYR A 300 -5.49 -3.04 0.79
C TYR A 300 -5.26 -2.37 -0.56
N GLU A 301 -4.98 -1.07 -0.54
CA GLU A 301 -4.74 -0.26 -1.73
C GLU A 301 -3.46 0.55 -1.55
N SER A 302 -2.63 0.63 -2.59
CA SER A 302 -1.49 1.54 -2.68
C SER A 302 -1.46 2.22 -4.04
N LEU A 303 -1.15 3.51 -4.03
CA LEU A 303 -1.09 4.39 -5.19
C LEU A 303 0.35 4.79 -5.49
#